data_333405678ec56c906a0626f4241a1885
#
_entry.id   333405678ec56c906a0626f4241a1885
#
_cell.length_a   1.000
_cell.length_b   1.000
_cell.length_c   1.000
_cell.angle_alpha   90.00
_cell.angle_beta   90.00
_cell.angle_gamma   90.00
#
_symmetry.space_group_name_H-M   'P 1'
#
loop_
_entity.id
_entity.type
_entity.pdbx_description
1 polymer ?
#
loop_
_entity_poly.entity_id
_entity_poly.type
_entity_poly.pdbx_seq_one_letter_code
_entity_poly.pdbx_strand_id
1 'polypeptide(L)'
;MTASIDWDAATSEAVSLLREYLRLDTSNPPGNEHLAVEFLRGILAAEGIDCETAESAPGRANLFARLGPASGGVCLLNHTDVVPVERQFWDRDPFSGDLADGMVWGRGALDMKGMGILELMVFLLLKRSGVPLAESVSFLAVADEEAGSAYGATWVAENRPSWMDTSLVINEGAYGLSFPGGPQVFQVAPTEKVPLWVRLTVRGRPGHGSVPHGDNCAEHLVQAL
;
A
#
# COMPACT_ATOMS: atom_id res chain seq x y z
N MET A 1 -28.07 -10.99 -18.51
CA MET A 1 -26.92 -10.70 -19.41
C MET A 1 -26.02 -9.78 -18.64
N THR A 2 -24.81 -10.20 -18.29
CA THR A 2 -23.81 -9.31 -17.70
C THR A 2 -23.43 -8.27 -18.75
N ALA A 3 -23.53 -6.97 -18.42
CA ALA A 3 -23.04 -5.93 -19.31
C ALA A 3 -21.55 -6.19 -19.59
N SER A 4 -21.14 -6.07 -20.83
CA SER A 4 -19.71 -6.14 -21.17
C SER A 4 -19.00 -4.95 -20.55
N ILE A 5 -17.89 -5.20 -19.86
CA ILE A 5 -17.06 -4.12 -19.31
C ILE A 5 -16.43 -3.35 -20.48
N ASP A 6 -16.58 -2.03 -20.44
CA ASP A 6 -15.81 -1.11 -21.30
C ASP A 6 -14.42 -0.90 -20.67
N TRP A 7 -13.44 -1.67 -21.17
CA TRP A 7 -12.08 -1.66 -20.64
C TRP A 7 -11.33 -0.34 -20.93
N ASP A 8 -11.66 0.34 -22.02
CA ASP A 8 -11.02 1.62 -22.36
C ASP A 8 -11.50 2.72 -21.39
N ALA A 9 -12.79 2.75 -21.11
CA ALA A 9 -13.35 3.66 -20.09
C ALA A 9 -12.81 3.35 -18.69
N ALA A 10 -12.78 2.06 -18.30
CA ALA A 10 -12.25 1.65 -16.99
C ALA A 10 -10.78 1.98 -16.85
N THR A 11 -9.97 1.79 -17.89
CA THR A 11 -8.55 2.17 -17.87
C THR A 11 -8.36 3.68 -17.73
N SER A 12 -9.14 4.46 -18.47
CA SER A 12 -9.09 5.92 -18.40
C SER A 12 -9.46 6.44 -17.02
N GLU A 13 -10.47 5.84 -16.38
CA GLU A 13 -10.87 6.13 -15.01
C GLU A 13 -9.78 5.77 -14.01
N ALA A 14 -9.21 4.56 -14.11
CA ALA A 14 -8.11 4.12 -13.25
C ALA A 14 -6.91 5.06 -13.32
N VAL A 15 -6.51 5.49 -14.51
CA VAL A 15 -5.41 6.44 -14.70
C VAL A 15 -5.73 7.79 -14.06
N SER A 16 -6.96 8.29 -14.22
CA SER A 16 -7.36 9.56 -13.60
C SER A 16 -7.31 9.48 -12.08
N LEU A 17 -7.92 8.44 -11.50
CA LEU A 17 -7.93 8.20 -10.06
C LEU A 17 -6.51 8.03 -9.49
N LEU A 18 -5.64 7.27 -10.16
CA LEU A 18 -4.26 7.10 -9.74
C LEU A 18 -3.52 8.44 -9.70
N ARG A 19 -3.67 9.26 -10.74
CA ARG A 19 -3.03 10.58 -10.82
C ARG A 19 -3.48 11.51 -9.69
N GLU A 20 -4.76 11.48 -9.32
CA GLU A 20 -5.29 12.24 -8.19
C GLU A 20 -4.76 11.69 -6.86
N TYR A 21 -4.74 10.38 -6.71
CA TYR A 21 -4.26 9.71 -5.51
C TYR A 21 -2.77 9.96 -5.24
N LEU A 22 -1.94 9.99 -6.29
CA LEU A 22 -0.50 10.27 -6.17
C LEU A 22 -0.19 11.70 -5.69
N ARG A 23 -1.13 12.65 -5.85
CA ARG A 23 -0.97 14.01 -5.35
C ARG A 23 -1.13 14.14 -3.85
N LEU A 24 -1.67 13.12 -3.20
CA LEU A 24 -1.79 13.08 -1.75
C LEU A 24 -0.49 12.58 -1.14
N ASP A 25 0.19 13.45 -0.39
CA ASP A 25 1.43 13.09 0.30
C ASP A 25 1.11 12.33 1.60
N THR A 26 1.23 11.03 1.52
CA THR A 26 1.08 10.10 2.64
C THR A 26 2.42 9.50 3.06
N SER A 27 3.50 10.28 2.94
CA SER A 27 4.84 9.83 3.34
C SER A 27 4.88 9.40 4.80
N ASN A 28 5.45 8.24 5.06
CA ASN A 28 5.57 7.66 6.38
C ASN A 28 7.06 7.45 6.74
N PRO A 29 7.58 8.10 7.80
CA PRO A 29 6.90 9.03 8.69
C PRO A 29 6.63 10.41 8.07
N PRO A 30 5.68 11.22 8.61
CA PRO A 30 4.87 10.94 9.80
C PRO A 30 3.65 10.07 9.54
N GLY A 31 3.26 9.83 8.29
CA GLY A 31 1.99 9.29 7.83
C GLY A 31 0.90 10.37 7.83
N ASN A 32 0.03 10.34 6.85
CA ASN A 32 -1.13 11.22 6.72
C ASN A 32 -2.21 10.45 5.96
N GLU A 33 -2.38 9.19 6.30
CA GLU A 33 -3.23 8.26 5.56
C GLU A 33 -4.70 8.65 5.60
N HIS A 34 -5.11 9.52 6.54
CA HIS A 34 -6.44 10.13 6.53
C HIS A 34 -6.75 10.82 5.19
N LEU A 35 -5.75 11.42 4.50
CA LEU A 35 -5.93 12.01 3.18
C LEU A 35 -6.33 10.96 2.14
N ALA A 36 -5.67 9.81 2.18
CA ALA A 36 -5.98 8.68 1.32
C ALA A 36 -7.37 8.10 1.61
N VAL A 37 -7.68 7.92 2.89
CA VAL A 37 -8.99 7.42 3.34
C VAL A 37 -10.13 8.35 2.91
N GLU A 38 -9.98 9.68 3.05
CA GLU A 38 -10.98 10.65 2.59
C GLU A 38 -11.20 10.58 1.07
N PHE A 39 -10.12 10.46 0.30
CA PHE A 39 -10.18 10.30 -1.15
C PHE A 39 -10.95 9.03 -1.55
N LEU A 40 -10.54 7.88 -1.02
CA LEU A 40 -11.16 6.58 -1.30
C LEU A 40 -12.63 6.55 -0.85
N ARG A 41 -12.91 7.10 0.32
CA ARG A 41 -14.28 7.23 0.85
C ARG A 41 -15.18 8.05 -0.08
N GLY A 42 -14.64 9.14 -0.63
CA GLY A 42 -15.37 9.97 -1.59
C GLY A 42 -15.78 9.20 -2.84
N ILE A 43 -14.87 8.37 -3.38
CA ILE A 43 -15.14 7.52 -4.55
C ILE A 43 -16.20 6.46 -4.22
N LEU A 44 -16.04 5.75 -3.11
CA LEU A 44 -17.00 4.72 -2.69
C LEU A 44 -18.40 5.31 -2.45
N ALA A 45 -18.48 6.48 -1.82
CA ALA A 45 -19.74 7.17 -1.58
C ALA A 45 -20.44 7.58 -2.90
N ALA A 46 -19.68 8.03 -3.90
CA ALA A 46 -20.23 8.36 -5.22
C ALA A 46 -20.84 7.15 -5.93
N GLU A 47 -20.36 5.95 -5.65
CA GLU A 47 -20.88 4.67 -6.16
C GLU A 47 -21.99 4.06 -5.27
N GLY A 48 -22.40 4.74 -4.20
CA GLY A 48 -23.37 4.23 -3.25
C GLY A 48 -22.88 2.97 -2.52
N ILE A 49 -21.60 2.93 -2.20
CA ILE A 49 -20.96 1.88 -1.42
C ILE A 49 -20.70 2.41 -0.01
N ASP A 50 -21.28 1.75 0.98
CA ASP A 50 -21.01 2.04 2.37
C ASP A 50 -19.60 1.56 2.75
N CYS A 51 -18.89 2.38 3.52
CA CYS A 51 -17.59 2.03 4.06
C CYS A 51 -17.48 2.44 5.53
N GLU A 52 -16.65 1.72 6.25
CA GLU A 52 -16.25 2.03 7.61
C GLU A 52 -14.84 2.63 7.59
N THR A 53 -14.59 3.58 8.49
CA THR A 53 -13.26 4.15 8.69
C THR A 53 -12.88 4.06 10.16
N ALA A 54 -11.59 3.84 10.44
CA ALA A 54 -11.08 3.80 11.79
C ALA A 54 -9.69 4.43 11.84
N GLU A 55 -9.52 5.39 12.74
CA GLU A 55 -8.26 6.05 13.00
C GLU A 55 -7.55 5.35 14.17
N SER A 56 -6.38 4.78 13.91
CA SER A 56 -5.58 4.06 14.92
C SER A 56 -4.72 5.00 15.76
N ALA A 57 -4.35 6.15 15.20
CA ALA A 57 -3.68 7.28 15.85
C ALA A 57 -3.96 8.54 15.02
N PRO A 58 -3.72 9.76 15.52
CA PRO A 58 -3.98 10.98 14.77
C PRO A 58 -3.35 10.95 13.37
N GLY A 59 -4.20 11.07 12.33
CA GLY A 59 -3.79 11.03 10.92
C GLY A 59 -3.56 9.62 10.33
N ARG A 60 -3.60 8.56 11.15
CA ARG A 60 -3.32 7.18 10.75
C ARG A 60 -4.65 6.44 10.56
N ALA A 61 -5.32 6.70 9.45
CA ALA A 61 -6.65 6.17 9.18
C ALA A 61 -6.63 4.93 8.29
N ASN A 62 -7.60 4.03 8.54
CA ASN A 62 -7.83 2.80 7.80
C ASN A 62 -9.28 2.81 7.28
N LEU A 63 -9.53 2.19 6.13
CA LEU A 63 -10.84 2.13 5.48
C LEU A 63 -11.19 0.70 5.10
N PHE A 64 -12.45 0.32 5.34
CA PHE A 64 -13.01 -0.96 4.96
C PHE A 64 -14.34 -0.79 4.24
N ALA A 65 -14.52 -1.53 3.15
CA ALA A 65 -15.78 -1.66 2.44
C ALA A 65 -16.01 -3.12 2.04
N ARG A 66 -17.28 -3.52 1.91
CA ARG A 66 -17.63 -4.91 1.56
C ARG A 66 -18.82 -4.95 0.60
N LEU A 67 -18.73 -5.82 -0.39
CA LEU A 67 -19.83 -6.22 -1.27
C LEU A 67 -20.19 -7.69 -1.02
N GLY A 68 -21.49 -8.01 -1.14
CA GLY A 68 -21.98 -9.39 -0.96
C GLY A 68 -22.24 -9.78 0.50
N PRO A 69 -22.11 -11.07 0.85
CA PRO A 69 -22.36 -11.60 2.19
C PRO A 69 -21.49 -10.97 3.29
N ALA A 70 -21.88 -11.14 4.55
CA ALA A 70 -21.22 -10.47 5.68
C ALA A 70 -19.85 -11.05 6.07
N SER A 71 -19.47 -12.23 5.56
CA SER A 71 -18.23 -12.92 5.95
C SER A 71 -17.66 -13.75 4.81
N GLY A 72 -16.42 -14.19 4.97
CA GLY A 72 -15.70 -15.04 4.01
C GLY A 72 -15.26 -14.28 2.76
N GLY A 73 -14.99 -15.02 1.68
CA GLY A 73 -14.65 -14.49 0.36
C GLY A 73 -13.25 -13.92 0.23
N VAL A 74 -13.09 -12.88 -0.57
CA VAL A 74 -11.80 -12.30 -0.93
C VAL A 74 -11.66 -10.89 -0.36
N CYS A 75 -10.54 -10.60 0.28
CA CYS A 75 -10.13 -9.26 0.67
C CYS A 75 -9.07 -8.73 -0.30
N LEU A 76 -9.32 -7.57 -0.88
CA LEU A 76 -8.35 -6.77 -1.61
C LEU A 76 -7.71 -5.83 -0.60
N LEU A 77 -6.48 -6.14 -0.21
CA LEU A 77 -5.74 -5.42 0.84
C LEU A 77 -4.65 -4.57 0.21
N ASN A 78 -4.66 -3.28 0.53
CA ASN A 78 -3.60 -2.38 0.12
C ASN A 78 -3.21 -1.42 1.24
N HIS A 79 -1.95 -0.93 1.21
CA HIS A 79 -1.53 0.14 2.08
C HIS A 79 -1.60 1.50 1.38
N THR A 80 -1.76 2.54 2.17
CA THR A 80 -2.02 3.90 1.69
C THR A 80 -0.86 4.85 1.94
N ASP A 81 0.08 4.48 2.80
CA ASP A 81 1.30 5.22 3.03
C ASP A 81 2.35 4.94 1.93
N VAL A 82 3.36 5.76 1.90
CA VAL A 82 4.49 5.65 0.98
C VAL A 82 5.78 6.04 1.69
N VAL A 83 6.92 5.46 1.27
CA VAL A 83 8.22 5.87 1.80
C VAL A 83 8.54 7.34 1.46
N PRO A 84 9.32 8.03 2.30
CA PRO A 84 9.76 9.41 2.05
C PRO A 84 10.49 9.57 0.71
N VAL A 85 10.52 10.79 0.21
CA VAL A 85 11.18 11.14 -1.05
C VAL A 85 12.38 12.06 -0.81
N GLU A 86 13.45 11.81 -1.53
CA GLU A 86 14.58 12.75 -1.67
C GLU A 86 14.44 13.44 -3.02
N ARG A 87 13.78 14.61 -3.06
CA ARG A 87 13.38 15.33 -4.29
C ARG A 87 14.53 15.56 -5.27
N GLN A 88 15.76 15.67 -4.79
CA GLN A 88 16.95 15.85 -5.61
C GLN A 88 17.26 14.68 -6.56
N PHE A 89 16.68 13.49 -6.31
CA PHE A 89 16.85 12.29 -7.15
C PHE A 89 15.64 12.02 -8.05
N TRP A 90 14.72 13.00 -8.15
CA TRP A 90 13.53 12.85 -8.98
C TRP A 90 13.58 13.83 -10.16
N ASP A 91 13.41 13.31 -11.38
CA ASP A 91 13.32 14.12 -12.60
C ASP A 91 11.99 14.89 -12.71
N ARG A 92 10.98 14.45 -11.95
CA ARG A 92 9.64 15.05 -11.89
C ARG A 92 9.22 15.19 -10.42
N ASP A 93 8.25 16.07 -10.14
CA ASP A 93 7.71 16.13 -8.77
C ASP A 93 7.09 14.79 -8.39
N PRO A 94 7.58 14.12 -7.32
CA PRO A 94 7.11 12.81 -6.88
C PRO A 94 5.63 12.77 -6.50
N PHE A 95 4.99 13.91 -6.27
CA PHE A 95 3.56 14.02 -5.95
C PHE A 95 2.76 14.76 -7.04
N SER A 96 3.25 14.82 -8.27
CA SER A 96 2.54 15.45 -9.39
C SER A 96 1.42 14.57 -9.97
N GLY A 97 1.60 13.25 -9.99
CA GLY A 97 0.75 12.33 -10.73
C GLY A 97 0.81 12.60 -12.24
N ASP A 98 1.99 12.95 -12.76
CA ASP A 98 2.17 13.24 -14.18
C ASP A 98 1.92 12.03 -15.05
N LEU A 99 1.24 12.26 -16.17
CA LEU A 99 1.13 11.28 -17.26
C LEU A 99 2.06 11.72 -18.39
N ALA A 100 3.13 10.98 -18.57
CA ALA A 100 4.12 11.26 -19.62
C ALA A 100 4.71 9.96 -20.15
N ASP A 101 4.98 9.92 -21.46
CA ASP A 101 5.57 8.78 -22.15
C ASP A 101 4.79 7.47 -21.96
N GLY A 102 3.45 7.57 -21.82
CA GLY A 102 2.56 6.44 -21.56
C GLY A 102 2.62 5.88 -20.15
N MET A 103 3.29 6.56 -19.23
CA MET A 103 3.46 6.15 -17.81
C MET A 103 2.91 7.21 -16.87
N VAL A 104 2.36 6.75 -15.74
CA VAL A 104 2.01 7.62 -14.61
C VAL A 104 3.19 7.67 -13.65
N TRP A 105 3.66 8.89 -13.39
CA TRP A 105 4.83 9.16 -12.56
C TRP A 105 4.41 9.64 -11.17
N GLY A 106 5.02 9.07 -10.14
CA GLY A 106 4.84 9.52 -8.77
C GLY A 106 5.27 8.50 -7.73
N ARG A 107 5.53 8.97 -6.51
CA ARG A 107 5.79 8.11 -5.35
C ARG A 107 4.51 7.34 -5.02
N GLY A 108 4.62 6.00 -4.90
CA GLY A 108 3.47 5.12 -4.71
C GLY A 108 2.82 4.64 -6.02
N ALA A 109 3.33 5.05 -7.21
CA ALA A 109 2.76 4.58 -8.48
C ALA A 109 2.87 3.06 -8.65
N LEU A 110 3.92 2.44 -8.11
CA LEU A 110 4.10 0.98 -8.03
C LEU A 110 3.75 0.47 -6.64
N ASP A 111 4.31 1.05 -5.61
CA ASP A 111 4.26 0.63 -4.23
C ASP A 111 3.50 1.66 -3.38
N MET A 112 2.19 1.41 -3.01
CA MET A 112 1.35 0.47 -3.78
C MET A 112 0.03 1.13 -4.22
N LYS A 113 -0.03 2.49 -4.27
CA LYS A 113 -1.24 3.22 -4.70
C LYS A 113 -1.73 2.79 -6.08
N GLY A 114 -0.79 2.42 -6.99
CA GLY A 114 -1.15 1.89 -8.31
C GLY A 114 -1.96 0.61 -8.21
N MET A 115 -1.48 -0.37 -7.43
CA MET A 115 -2.22 -1.60 -7.19
C MET A 115 -3.51 -1.32 -6.42
N GLY A 116 -3.47 -0.44 -5.40
CA GLY A 116 -4.66 -0.04 -4.66
C GLY A 116 -5.78 0.52 -5.55
N ILE A 117 -5.44 1.32 -6.57
CA ILE A 117 -6.42 1.77 -7.57
C ILE A 117 -6.91 0.63 -8.47
N LEU A 118 -6.06 -0.32 -8.86
CA LEU A 118 -6.51 -1.48 -9.64
C LEU A 118 -7.48 -2.34 -8.83
N GLU A 119 -7.19 -2.57 -7.55
CA GLU A 119 -8.09 -3.27 -6.62
C GLU A 119 -9.42 -2.52 -6.42
N LEU A 120 -9.35 -1.19 -6.25
CA LEU A 120 -10.53 -0.35 -6.19
C LEU A 120 -11.37 -0.48 -7.47
N MET A 121 -10.75 -0.41 -8.64
CA MET A 121 -11.46 -0.57 -9.93
C MET A 121 -12.14 -1.92 -10.05
N VAL A 122 -11.48 -3.00 -9.63
CA VAL A 122 -12.13 -4.34 -9.58
C VAL A 122 -13.37 -4.30 -8.68
N PHE A 123 -13.26 -3.68 -7.51
CA PHE A 123 -14.34 -3.54 -6.54
C PHE A 123 -15.52 -2.71 -7.10
N LEU A 124 -15.23 -1.58 -7.75
CA LEU A 124 -16.23 -0.72 -8.41
C LEU A 124 -16.92 -1.44 -9.59
N LEU A 125 -16.14 -2.12 -10.43
CA LEU A 125 -16.69 -2.85 -11.58
C LEU A 125 -17.60 -4.00 -11.14
N LEU A 126 -17.26 -4.70 -10.05
CA LEU A 126 -18.14 -5.70 -9.45
C LEU A 126 -19.45 -5.08 -8.99
N LYS A 127 -19.41 -3.97 -8.27
CA LYS A 127 -20.60 -3.21 -7.86
C LYS A 127 -21.46 -2.81 -9.06
N ARG A 128 -20.85 -2.18 -10.05
CA ARG A 128 -21.51 -1.69 -11.28
C ARG A 128 -22.12 -2.82 -12.12
N SER A 129 -21.50 -3.99 -12.10
CA SER A 129 -22.01 -5.15 -12.85
C SER A 129 -23.36 -5.67 -12.34
N GLY A 130 -23.68 -5.41 -11.09
CA GLY A 130 -24.88 -5.93 -10.45
C GLY A 130 -24.96 -7.46 -10.34
N VAL A 131 -23.85 -8.17 -10.59
CA VAL A 131 -23.78 -9.63 -10.49
C VAL A 131 -23.96 -10.05 -9.04
N PRO A 132 -24.87 -10.98 -8.73
CA PRO A 132 -24.97 -11.54 -7.38
C PRO A 132 -23.66 -12.22 -6.98
N LEU A 133 -23.11 -11.83 -5.84
CA LEU A 133 -21.90 -12.41 -5.29
C LEU A 133 -22.27 -13.58 -4.37
N ALA A 134 -21.70 -14.77 -4.64
CA ALA A 134 -21.88 -15.95 -3.79
C ALA A 134 -21.09 -15.83 -2.48
N GLU A 135 -19.93 -15.14 -2.54
CA GLU A 135 -19.07 -14.82 -1.41
C GLU A 135 -18.81 -13.32 -1.38
N SER A 136 -18.30 -12.81 -0.27
CA SER A 136 -17.98 -11.40 -0.15
C SER A 136 -16.73 -11.03 -0.95
N VAL A 137 -16.70 -9.78 -1.42
CA VAL A 137 -15.46 -9.10 -1.80
C VAL A 137 -15.33 -7.89 -0.90
N SER A 138 -14.22 -7.77 -0.19
CA SER A 138 -13.92 -6.62 0.64
C SER A 138 -12.73 -5.83 0.07
N PHE A 139 -12.74 -4.53 0.32
CA PHE A 139 -11.65 -3.61 0.02
C PHE A 139 -11.16 -3.04 1.35
N LEU A 140 -9.90 -3.28 1.67
CA LEU A 140 -9.29 -2.87 2.93
C LEU A 140 -8.02 -2.05 2.63
N ALA A 141 -8.11 -0.75 2.88
CA ALA A 141 -7.00 0.17 2.73
C ALA A 141 -6.45 0.54 4.12
N VAL A 142 -5.19 0.19 4.37
CA VAL A 142 -4.54 0.31 5.68
C VAL A 142 -3.41 1.32 5.69
N ALA A 143 -3.10 1.82 6.87
CA ALA A 143 -1.97 2.70 7.12
C ALA A 143 -0.69 1.90 7.44
N ASP A 144 0.47 2.59 7.44
CA ASP A 144 1.67 2.21 8.18
C ASP A 144 2.40 0.92 7.70
N GLU A 145 2.19 0.48 6.50
CA GLU A 145 2.88 -0.72 6.00
C GLU A 145 4.39 -0.49 5.97
N GLU A 146 4.82 0.63 5.40
CA GLU A 146 6.21 1.05 5.18
C GLU A 146 7.03 1.23 6.48
N ALA A 147 6.35 1.31 7.63
CA ALA A 147 6.99 1.43 8.94
C ALA A 147 6.64 0.28 9.92
N GLY A 148 6.01 -0.80 9.42
CA GLY A 148 5.80 -2.04 10.18
C GLY A 148 4.37 -2.29 10.66
N SER A 149 3.38 -1.62 10.05
CA SER A 149 1.93 -1.89 10.19
C SER A 149 1.33 -1.76 11.60
N ALA A 150 2.06 -1.14 12.53
CA ALA A 150 1.57 -0.98 13.91
C ALA A 150 0.28 -0.15 14.01
N TYR A 151 0.04 0.74 13.06
CA TYR A 151 -1.17 1.57 12.93
C TYR A 151 -2.11 1.10 11.81
N GLY A 152 -1.70 0.11 11.02
CA GLY A 152 -2.41 -0.43 9.87
C GLY A 152 -2.92 -1.85 10.10
N ALA A 153 -2.45 -2.79 9.29
CA ALA A 153 -2.96 -4.16 9.27
C ALA A 153 -2.91 -4.85 10.64
N THR A 154 -1.83 -4.67 11.41
CA THR A 154 -1.71 -5.22 12.77
C THR A 154 -2.79 -4.65 13.68
N TRP A 155 -2.95 -3.32 13.69
CA TRP A 155 -3.98 -2.67 14.49
C TRP A 155 -5.40 -3.10 14.09
N VAL A 156 -5.67 -3.22 12.78
CA VAL A 156 -6.96 -3.67 12.25
C VAL A 156 -7.26 -5.09 12.73
N ALA A 157 -6.29 -6.01 12.63
CA ALA A 157 -6.47 -7.38 13.10
C ALA A 157 -6.84 -7.48 14.59
N GLU A 158 -6.25 -6.60 15.42
CA GLU A 158 -6.50 -6.57 16.86
C GLU A 158 -7.80 -5.84 17.25
N ASN A 159 -8.15 -4.75 16.55
CA ASN A 159 -9.21 -3.83 16.96
C ASN A 159 -10.46 -3.88 16.07
N ARG A 160 -10.37 -4.47 14.88
CA ARG A 160 -11.44 -4.63 13.90
C ARG A 160 -11.41 -6.02 13.26
N PRO A 161 -11.43 -7.11 14.05
CA PRO A 161 -11.28 -8.48 13.52
C PRO A 161 -12.35 -8.84 12.47
N SER A 162 -13.53 -8.22 12.51
CA SER A 162 -14.58 -8.42 11.49
C SER A 162 -14.19 -7.92 10.10
N TRP A 163 -13.25 -6.98 9.98
CA TRP A 163 -12.72 -6.53 8.70
C TRP A 163 -11.79 -7.56 8.05
N MET A 164 -11.21 -8.43 8.89
CA MET A 164 -10.30 -9.50 8.48
C MET A 164 -11.00 -10.86 8.33
N ASP A 165 -12.33 -10.90 8.49
CA ASP A 165 -13.13 -12.14 8.31
C ASP A 165 -13.30 -12.43 6.80
N THR A 166 -12.30 -13.10 6.24
CA THR A 166 -12.16 -13.42 4.82
C THR A 166 -11.45 -14.76 4.64
N SER A 167 -11.72 -15.43 3.53
CA SER A 167 -11.10 -16.72 3.19
C SER A 167 -9.75 -16.57 2.48
N LEU A 168 -9.58 -15.47 1.75
CA LEU A 168 -8.39 -15.18 0.96
C LEU A 168 -8.09 -13.67 1.02
N VAL A 169 -6.83 -13.34 1.20
CA VAL A 169 -6.33 -11.97 1.05
C VAL A 169 -5.48 -11.89 -0.22
N ILE A 170 -5.76 -10.90 -1.05
CA ILE A 170 -4.90 -10.48 -2.15
C ILE A 170 -4.22 -9.19 -1.70
N ASN A 171 -2.90 -9.18 -1.76
CA ASN A 171 -2.05 -8.07 -1.39
C ASN A 171 -0.91 -7.97 -2.40
N GLU A 172 -0.06 -6.97 -2.26
CA GLU A 172 1.18 -6.87 -3.02
C GLU A 172 2.16 -8.01 -2.70
N GLY A 173 3.23 -8.09 -3.47
CA GLY A 173 4.29 -9.08 -3.34
C GLY A 173 4.54 -9.80 -4.65
N ALA A 174 5.70 -10.43 -4.78
CA ALA A 174 6.16 -11.09 -5.98
C ALA A 174 6.30 -10.15 -7.21
N TYR A 175 6.58 -10.71 -8.38
CA TYR A 175 6.89 -9.92 -9.58
C TYR A 175 6.18 -10.48 -10.81
N GLY A 176 5.72 -9.56 -11.68
CA GLY A 176 5.45 -9.86 -13.07
C GLY A 176 6.75 -9.79 -13.88
N LEU A 177 7.16 -10.89 -14.50
CA LEU A 177 8.35 -10.95 -15.34
C LEU A 177 7.94 -11.00 -16.81
N SER A 178 8.50 -10.10 -17.61
CA SER A 178 8.33 -10.08 -19.06
C SER A 178 9.68 -10.31 -19.74
N PHE A 179 9.74 -11.32 -20.59
CA PHE A 179 10.96 -11.65 -21.33
C PHE A 179 10.78 -11.24 -22.80
N PRO A 180 11.76 -10.56 -23.43
CA PRO A 180 11.68 -10.22 -24.84
C PRO A 180 11.46 -11.47 -25.72
N GLY A 181 10.33 -11.53 -26.43
CA GLY A 181 9.95 -12.69 -27.25
C GLY A 181 9.56 -13.94 -26.50
N GLY A 182 9.45 -13.87 -25.18
CA GLY A 182 9.11 -14.97 -24.28
C GLY A 182 7.75 -14.80 -23.57
N PRO A 183 7.39 -15.74 -22.70
CA PRO A 183 6.14 -15.68 -21.93
C PRO A 183 6.18 -14.57 -20.88
N GLN A 184 5.00 -14.08 -20.52
CA GLN A 184 4.82 -13.34 -19.28
C GLN A 184 4.63 -14.33 -18.13
N VAL A 185 5.35 -14.12 -17.03
CA VAL A 185 5.27 -14.96 -15.83
C VAL A 185 4.85 -14.09 -14.66
N PHE A 186 3.73 -14.43 -14.04
CA PHE A 186 3.29 -13.82 -12.79
C PHE A 186 3.65 -14.75 -11.64
N GLN A 187 4.46 -14.26 -10.72
CA GLN A 187 4.80 -14.98 -9.52
C GLN A 187 3.68 -14.83 -8.48
N VAL A 188 3.42 -15.89 -7.74
CA VAL A 188 2.52 -15.85 -6.58
C VAL A 188 3.35 -16.22 -5.35
N ALA A 189 3.39 -15.34 -4.37
CA ALA A 189 4.06 -15.58 -3.09
C ALA A 189 3.00 -15.93 -2.03
N PRO A 190 2.83 -17.23 -1.69
CA PRO A 190 1.83 -17.63 -0.69
C PRO A 190 2.29 -17.40 0.76
N THR A 191 3.55 -16.99 0.94
CA THR A 191 4.16 -16.67 2.23
C THR A 191 5.18 -15.57 2.06
N GLU A 192 5.36 -14.76 3.10
CA GLU A 192 6.33 -13.68 3.13
C GLU A 192 7.38 -13.89 4.21
N LYS A 193 8.54 -13.25 4.04
CA LYS A 193 9.58 -13.21 5.06
C LYS A 193 9.19 -12.18 6.12
N VAL A 194 9.38 -12.55 7.37
CA VAL A 194 9.24 -11.58 8.48
C VAL A 194 10.54 -10.78 8.58
N PRO A 195 10.52 -9.44 8.43
CA PRO A 195 11.70 -8.62 8.60
C PRO A 195 12.13 -8.63 10.07
N LEU A 196 13.42 -8.81 10.30
CA LEU A 196 14.02 -8.70 11.62
C LEU A 196 14.89 -7.43 11.68
N TRP A 197 14.32 -6.36 12.20
CA TRP A 197 15.05 -5.12 12.41
C TRP A 197 15.92 -5.23 13.66
N VAL A 198 17.22 -5.02 13.50
CA VAL A 198 18.18 -5.04 14.60
C VAL A 198 18.92 -3.72 14.71
N ARG A 199 19.13 -3.27 15.93
CA ARG A 199 19.98 -2.12 16.23
C ARG A 199 21.23 -2.58 16.96
N LEU A 200 22.39 -2.45 16.34
CA LEU A 200 23.67 -2.69 16.98
C LEU A 200 24.10 -1.40 17.69
N THR A 201 24.37 -1.51 19.00
CA THR A 201 24.86 -0.40 19.78
C THR A 201 26.17 -0.80 20.44
N VAL A 202 27.24 -0.10 20.12
CA VAL A 202 28.55 -0.32 20.73
C VAL A 202 28.92 0.87 21.60
N ARG A 203 29.43 0.59 22.78
CA ARG A 203 29.93 1.61 23.72
C ARG A 203 31.40 1.33 23.98
N GLY A 204 32.22 2.38 24.06
CA GLY A 204 33.63 2.28 24.35
C GLY A 204 34.11 3.46 25.18
N ARG A 205 35.36 3.42 25.56
CA ARG A 205 36.00 4.46 26.36
C ARG A 205 36.22 5.71 25.54
N PRO A 206 35.86 6.90 26.01
CA PRO A 206 36.20 8.13 25.28
C PRO A 206 37.71 8.35 25.24
N GLY A 207 38.23 8.93 24.19
CA GLY A 207 39.63 9.24 23.98
C GLY A 207 39.84 10.46 23.07
N HIS A 208 41.08 10.94 23.03
CA HIS A 208 41.45 12.04 22.12
C HIS A 208 41.63 11.48 20.69
N GLY A 209 41.06 12.15 19.68
CA GLY A 209 41.07 11.66 18.29
C GLY A 209 42.46 11.45 17.67
N SER A 210 43.51 12.13 18.20
CA SER A 210 44.89 11.94 17.73
C SER A 210 45.68 10.89 18.54
N VAL A 211 45.07 10.26 19.56
CA VAL A 211 45.72 9.27 20.44
C VAL A 211 44.88 8.01 20.37
N PRO A 212 45.11 7.13 19.38
CA PRO A 212 44.34 5.89 19.26
C PRO A 212 44.60 4.96 20.45
N HIS A 213 43.55 4.27 20.87
CA HIS A 213 43.59 3.25 21.91
C HIS A 213 42.80 2.02 21.46
N GLY A 214 43.06 0.86 22.04
CA GLY A 214 42.48 -0.41 21.60
C GLY A 214 41.01 -0.63 21.97
N ASP A 215 40.33 0.34 22.56
CA ASP A 215 38.88 0.29 22.87
C ASP A 215 38.10 1.28 22.00
N ASN A 216 38.11 1.02 20.67
CA ASN A 216 37.49 1.88 19.68
C ASN A 216 36.11 1.32 19.31
N CYS A 217 35.06 2.07 19.58
CA CYS A 217 33.69 1.69 19.26
C CYS A 217 33.46 1.39 17.79
N ALA A 218 34.09 2.15 16.88
CA ALA A 218 33.94 1.93 15.45
C ALA A 218 34.54 0.59 15.01
N GLU A 219 35.71 0.24 15.53
CA GLU A 219 36.34 -1.06 15.28
C GLU A 219 35.50 -2.22 15.82
N HIS A 220 35.01 -2.09 17.05
CA HIS A 220 34.13 -3.11 17.62
C HIS A 220 32.84 -3.29 16.83
N LEU A 221 32.25 -2.19 16.30
CA LEU A 221 31.05 -2.28 15.48
C LEU A 221 31.35 -3.00 14.14
N VAL A 222 32.44 -2.64 13.48
CA VAL A 222 32.86 -3.29 12.21
C VAL A 222 33.15 -4.77 12.42
N GLN A 223 33.72 -5.17 13.56
CA GLN A 223 33.98 -6.58 13.87
C GLN A 223 32.71 -7.38 14.17
N ALA A 224 31.61 -6.71 14.56
CA ALA A 224 30.33 -7.34 14.84
C ALA A 224 29.46 -7.56 13.60
N LEU A 225 29.76 -6.87 12.50
CA LEU A 225 29.09 -6.98 11.20
C LEU A 225 29.77 -8.03 10.31
#